data_9bb84d7d0b328a0f8282080282bdef61
#
_entry.id   9bb84d7d0b328a0f8282080282bdef61
#
_cell.length_a   1.000
_cell.length_b   1.000
_cell.length_c   1.000
_cell.angle_alpha   90.00
_cell.angle_beta   90.00
_cell.angle_gamma   90.00
#
_symmetry.space_group_name_H-M   'P 1'
#
loop_
_entity.id
_entity.type
_entity.pdbx_description
1 polymer ?
#
loop_
_entity_poly.entity_id
_entity_poly.type
_entity_poly.pdbx_seq_one_letter_code
_entity_poly.pdbx_strand_id
1 'polypeptide(L)'
;MFDRRPRGMVASAAGELLAAYALRGALEADRVVSEIAALQGLRRGRVRVASSAGFAIEFLPRIIAEFRRRYPGLQFHVRVAPPADVTGIVLRGDADIGITYSRAAEQGIRIAHRQAAPVIAIMRPDHPLARFRSVTLAQMQAYPLALPEGDNTVRQLFDLACGERGMVFEPVLVTNHFETLTSFVLHGGGLSISGSVTVGDRLRRGELHAASIRERGMRGRAIELQTLAGRTLPEGVRAFLGFIRDKLVAEAAG
;
A
#
# COMPACT_ATOMS: atom_id res chain seq x y z
N MET A 1 15.11 33.17 7.76
CA MET A 1 14.83 31.78 7.34
C MET A 1 13.41 31.34 7.68
N PHE A 2 12.80 31.95 8.69
CA PHE A 2 11.41 31.69 9.08
C PHE A 2 10.66 32.99 9.20
N ASP A 3 9.44 33.05 8.70
CA ASP A 3 8.52 34.16 8.86
C ASP A 3 7.56 33.87 10.02
N ARG A 4 7.43 34.85 10.93
CA ARG A 4 6.54 34.73 12.08
C ARG A 4 5.12 35.06 11.65
N ARG A 5 4.18 34.13 11.86
CA ARG A 5 2.75 34.32 11.59
C ARG A 5 1.95 34.17 12.90
N PRO A 6 0.71 34.66 12.98
CA PRO A 6 -0.11 34.61 14.21
C PRO A 6 -0.34 33.21 14.76
N ARG A 7 -0.17 32.16 13.93
CA ARG A 7 -0.37 30.75 14.29
C ARG A 7 0.91 29.91 14.24
N GLY A 8 2.12 30.54 14.28
CA GLY A 8 3.39 29.82 14.29
C GLY A 8 4.44 30.39 13.35
N MET A 9 5.50 29.63 13.10
CA MET A 9 6.58 30.00 12.17
C MET A 9 6.44 29.19 10.88
N VAL A 10 6.60 29.86 9.74
CA VAL A 10 6.60 29.26 8.40
C VAL A 10 7.95 29.54 7.76
N ALA A 11 8.48 28.59 6.98
CA ALA A 11 9.71 28.82 6.25
C ALA A 11 9.55 30.01 5.30
N SER A 12 10.51 30.93 5.29
CA SER A 12 10.61 31.97 4.26
C SER A 12 11.10 31.36 2.95
N ALA A 13 11.01 32.08 1.83
CA ALA A 13 11.54 31.62 0.54
C ALA A 13 13.04 31.20 0.65
N ALA A 14 13.83 31.92 1.43
CA ALA A 14 15.22 31.55 1.73
C ALA A 14 15.29 30.28 2.60
N GLY A 15 14.34 30.10 3.52
CA GLY A 15 14.22 28.90 4.36
C GLY A 15 13.86 27.66 3.53
N GLU A 16 12.99 27.79 2.56
CA GLU A 16 12.62 26.71 1.63
C GLU A 16 13.78 26.30 0.71
N LEU A 17 14.54 27.30 0.19
CA LEU A 17 15.75 27.04 -0.60
C LEU A 17 16.80 26.29 0.22
N LEU A 18 17.02 26.70 1.48
CA LEU A 18 17.97 26.02 2.36
C LEU A 18 17.50 24.61 2.74
N ALA A 19 16.22 24.43 3.02
CA ALA A 19 15.65 23.11 3.31
C ALA A 19 15.81 22.16 2.11
N ALA A 20 15.56 22.65 0.88
CA ALA A 20 15.78 21.90 -0.34
C ALA A 20 17.26 21.56 -0.58
N TYR A 21 18.18 22.47 -0.26
CA TYR A 21 19.62 22.22 -0.33
C TYR A 21 20.09 21.22 0.73
N ALA A 22 19.65 21.38 1.97
CA ALA A 22 19.98 20.46 3.05
C ALA A 22 19.47 19.04 2.76
N LEU A 23 18.26 18.93 2.20
CA LEU A 23 17.71 17.64 1.77
C LEU A 23 18.57 17.00 0.68
N ARG A 24 18.98 17.77 -0.35
CA ARG A 24 19.88 17.26 -1.39
C ARG A 24 21.23 16.82 -0.84
N GLY A 25 21.81 17.60 0.08
CA GLY A 25 23.07 17.25 0.75
C GLY A 25 22.96 15.97 1.58
N ALA A 26 21.89 15.80 2.33
CA ALA A 26 21.61 14.57 3.08
C ALA A 26 21.43 13.35 2.17
N LEU A 27 20.72 13.51 1.05
CA LEU A 27 20.54 12.44 0.04
C LEU A 27 21.85 12.05 -0.63
N GLU A 28 22.75 13.02 -0.89
CA GLU A 28 24.06 12.75 -1.47
C GLU A 28 24.99 12.06 -0.46
N ALA A 29 24.96 12.46 0.81
CA ALA A 29 25.69 11.76 1.88
C ALA A 29 25.21 10.31 2.04
N ASP A 30 23.89 10.09 2.06
CA ASP A 30 23.29 8.74 2.07
C ASP A 30 23.71 7.92 0.84
N ARG A 31 23.88 8.56 -0.32
CA ARG A 31 24.37 7.94 -1.53
C ARG A 31 25.80 7.45 -1.37
N VAL A 32 26.71 8.30 -0.89
CA VAL A 32 28.12 7.94 -0.66
C VAL A 32 28.23 6.79 0.35
N VAL A 33 27.50 6.85 1.46
CA VAL A 33 27.45 5.75 2.44
C VAL A 33 26.96 4.46 1.79
N SER A 34 25.99 4.56 0.88
CA SER A 34 25.41 3.41 0.18
C SER A 34 26.36 2.83 -0.88
N GLU A 35 27.12 3.69 -1.56
CA GLU A 35 28.16 3.26 -2.52
C GLU A 35 29.32 2.57 -1.80
N ILE A 36 29.74 3.09 -0.65
CA ILE A 36 30.75 2.42 0.20
C ILE A 36 30.24 1.05 0.67
N ALA A 37 28.96 0.98 1.10
CA ALA A 37 28.36 -0.30 1.48
C ALA A 37 28.21 -1.28 0.30
N ALA A 38 28.00 -0.76 -0.93
CA ALA A 38 27.93 -1.57 -2.16
C ALA A 38 29.28 -2.18 -2.53
N LEU A 39 30.40 -1.54 -2.20
CA LEU A 39 31.74 -2.12 -2.35
C LEU A 39 31.94 -3.37 -1.48
N GLN A 40 31.15 -3.54 -0.43
CA GLN A 40 31.13 -4.72 0.44
C GLN A 40 30.15 -5.81 -0.05
N GLY A 41 29.51 -5.61 -1.22
CA GLY A 41 28.45 -6.47 -1.76
C GLY A 41 27.14 -6.34 -0.99
N LEU A 42 26.11 -7.12 -1.39
CA LEU A 42 24.77 -7.18 -0.73
C LEU A 42 24.81 -7.73 0.71
N ARG A 43 25.96 -7.69 1.38
CA ARG A 43 26.19 -8.33 2.67
C ARG A 43 25.65 -7.53 3.85
N ARG A 44 25.53 -6.20 3.75
CA ARG A 44 25.01 -5.32 4.81
C ARG A 44 24.33 -4.11 4.20
N GLY A 45 23.34 -3.57 4.89
CA GLY A 45 22.63 -2.36 4.47
C GLY A 45 21.25 -2.25 5.13
N ARG A 46 20.61 -1.10 4.92
CA ARG A 46 19.26 -0.83 5.41
C ARG A 46 18.36 -0.50 4.23
N VAL A 47 17.17 -1.09 4.21
CA VAL A 47 16.09 -0.81 3.25
C VAL A 47 14.95 -0.16 4.02
N ARG A 48 14.60 1.07 3.68
CA ARG A 48 13.49 1.82 4.30
C ARG A 48 12.28 1.75 3.36
N VAL A 49 11.18 1.23 3.85
CA VAL A 49 9.94 1.05 3.07
C VAL A 49 8.82 1.85 3.74
N ALA A 50 8.18 2.74 3.00
CA ALA A 50 6.89 3.32 3.37
C ALA A 50 5.78 2.49 2.73
N SER A 51 4.75 2.14 3.48
CA SER A 51 3.71 1.22 3.01
C SER A 51 2.34 1.64 3.49
N SER A 52 1.33 1.51 2.66
CA SER A 52 -0.05 1.51 3.14
C SER A 52 -0.37 0.19 3.87
N ALA A 53 -1.30 0.28 4.84
CA ALA A 53 -1.58 -0.80 5.81
C ALA A 53 -1.84 -2.17 5.17
N GLY A 54 -2.57 -2.21 4.05
CA GLY A 54 -2.91 -3.48 3.40
C GLY A 54 -1.71 -4.32 2.94
N PHE A 55 -0.56 -3.71 2.66
CA PHE A 55 0.66 -4.47 2.30
C PHE A 55 1.45 -4.90 3.54
N ALA A 56 1.31 -4.19 4.65
CA ALA A 56 2.10 -4.42 5.86
C ALA A 56 1.60 -5.63 6.67
N ILE A 57 0.38 -6.12 6.42
CA ILE A 57 -0.24 -7.20 7.20
C ILE A 57 0.38 -8.56 6.83
N GLU A 58 0.37 -8.93 5.56
CA GLU A 58 0.82 -10.24 5.09
C GLU A 58 1.93 -10.13 4.05
N PHE A 59 1.72 -9.32 3.01
CA PHE A 59 2.60 -9.27 1.84
C PHE A 59 4.04 -8.87 2.19
N LEU A 60 4.27 -7.69 2.78
CA LEU A 60 5.62 -7.21 3.09
C LEU A 60 6.35 -8.10 4.10
N PRO A 61 5.77 -8.52 5.23
CA PRO A 61 6.45 -9.42 6.16
C PRO A 61 6.91 -10.71 5.47
N ARG A 62 6.07 -11.32 4.65
CA ARG A 62 6.37 -12.54 3.91
C ARG A 62 7.53 -12.35 2.94
N ILE A 63 7.47 -11.33 2.08
CA ILE A 63 8.52 -11.11 1.09
C ILE A 63 9.84 -10.64 1.73
N ILE A 64 9.81 -9.88 2.82
CA ILE A 64 11.00 -9.51 3.59
C ILE A 64 11.64 -10.76 4.19
N ALA A 65 10.86 -11.65 4.80
CA ALA A 65 11.37 -12.89 5.35
C ALA A 65 11.99 -13.78 4.26
N GLU A 66 11.35 -13.88 3.08
CA GLU A 66 11.88 -14.62 1.93
C GLU A 66 13.18 -14.00 1.39
N PHE A 67 13.21 -12.69 1.21
CA PHE A 67 14.39 -11.98 0.70
C PHE A 67 15.58 -12.06 1.66
N ARG A 68 15.35 -11.98 2.98
CA ARG A 68 16.39 -12.11 3.99
C ARG A 68 17.04 -13.49 4.06
N ARG A 69 16.38 -14.55 3.62
CA ARG A 69 17.02 -15.88 3.49
C ARG A 69 18.18 -15.84 2.50
N ARG A 70 18.08 -15.02 1.45
CA ARG A 70 19.13 -14.84 0.44
C ARG A 70 20.14 -13.75 0.84
N TYR A 71 19.69 -12.73 1.58
CA TYR A 71 20.49 -11.56 1.97
C TYR A 71 20.36 -11.28 3.48
N PRO A 72 20.95 -12.15 4.34
CA PRO A 72 20.72 -12.10 5.80
C PRO A 72 21.26 -10.85 6.49
N GLY A 73 22.24 -10.16 5.89
CA GLY A 73 22.83 -8.94 6.43
C GLY A 73 22.02 -7.66 6.18
N LEU A 74 20.94 -7.73 5.41
CA LEU A 74 20.07 -6.57 5.17
C LEU A 74 19.09 -6.38 6.33
N GLN A 75 18.97 -5.13 6.76
CA GLN A 75 18.00 -4.66 7.75
C GLN A 75 16.84 -3.94 7.04
N PHE A 76 15.64 -4.12 7.57
CA PHE A 76 14.43 -3.48 7.02
C PHE A 76 13.79 -2.59 8.07
N HIS A 77 13.40 -1.39 7.64
CA HIS A 77 12.57 -0.48 8.41
C HIS A 77 11.30 -0.22 7.62
N VAL A 78 10.16 -0.67 8.12
CA VAL A 78 8.85 -0.50 7.48
C VAL A 78 8.06 0.53 8.27
N ARG A 79 7.65 1.61 7.60
CA ARG A 79 6.75 2.64 8.14
C ARG A 79 5.39 2.50 7.48
N VAL A 80 4.36 2.25 8.28
CA VAL A 80 2.98 2.17 7.80
C VAL A 80 2.34 3.55 7.90
N ALA A 81 1.66 3.97 6.83
CA ALA A 81 1.00 5.27 6.74
C ALA A 81 -0.22 5.20 5.81
N PRO A 82 -1.15 6.16 5.88
CA PRO A 82 -2.21 6.32 4.89
C PRO A 82 -1.65 6.44 3.47
N PRO A 83 -2.37 5.99 2.42
CA PRO A 83 -1.87 6.02 1.04
C PRO A 83 -1.34 7.37 0.56
N ALA A 84 -2.01 8.46 0.92
CA ALA A 84 -1.58 9.81 0.57
C ALA A 84 -0.24 10.21 1.23
N ASP A 85 0.01 9.75 2.45
CA ASP A 85 1.23 10.10 3.19
C ASP A 85 2.44 9.27 2.73
N VAL A 86 2.24 8.05 2.21
CA VAL A 86 3.33 7.20 1.71
C VAL A 86 4.16 7.94 0.67
N THR A 87 3.51 8.58 -0.28
CA THR A 87 4.18 9.36 -1.33
C THR A 87 4.98 10.52 -0.74
N GLY A 88 4.42 11.25 0.22
CA GLY A 88 5.12 12.33 0.92
C GLY A 88 6.37 11.85 1.69
N ILE A 89 6.32 10.66 2.29
CA ILE A 89 7.47 10.04 2.98
C ILE A 89 8.61 9.75 1.97
N VAL A 90 8.27 9.24 0.78
CA VAL A 90 9.25 8.99 -0.28
C VAL A 90 9.83 10.28 -0.84
N LEU A 91 8.99 11.31 -1.07
CA LEU A 91 9.42 12.62 -1.55
C LEU A 91 10.43 13.30 -0.61
N ARG A 92 10.25 13.17 0.70
CA ARG A 92 11.19 13.69 1.70
C ARG A 92 12.46 12.85 1.85
N GLY A 93 12.57 11.69 1.18
CA GLY A 93 13.70 10.78 1.34
C GLY A 93 13.70 9.99 2.64
N ASP A 94 12.59 10.03 3.42
CA ASP A 94 12.44 9.27 4.66
C ASP A 94 12.30 7.75 4.42
N ALA A 95 11.88 7.37 3.21
CA ALA A 95 11.88 6.00 2.73
C ALA A 95 12.55 5.89 1.35
N ASP A 96 13.11 4.73 1.06
CA ASP A 96 13.75 4.40 -0.21
C ASP A 96 12.74 3.87 -1.24
N ILE A 97 11.74 3.14 -0.75
CA ILE A 97 10.66 2.52 -1.53
C ILE A 97 9.33 2.89 -0.88
N GLY A 98 8.39 3.34 -1.69
CA GLY A 98 6.97 3.43 -1.35
C GLY A 98 6.19 2.30 -1.98
N ILE A 99 5.29 1.66 -1.23
CA ILE A 99 4.28 0.75 -1.79
C ILE A 99 2.90 1.20 -1.32
N THR A 100 2.08 1.63 -2.26
CA THR A 100 0.79 2.25 -1.93
C THR A 100 -0.25 1.99 -3.00
N TYR A 101 -1.49 2.31 -2.68
CA TYR A 101 -2.57 2.40 -3.65
C TYR A 101 -2.71 3.85 -4.11
N SER A 102 -2.60 4.06 -5.41
CA SER A 102 -2.71 5.39 -6.01
C SER A 102 -3.81 5.46 -7.07
N ARG A 103 -4.31 6.68 -7.28
CA ARG A 103 -5.25 7.04 -8.36
C ARG A 103 -4.63 7.97 -9.39
N ALA A 104 -3.58 8.71 -9.00
CA ALA A 104 -2.88 9.69 -9.84
C ALA A 104 -1.37 9.65 -9.58
N ALA A 105 -0.58 9.98 -10.59
CA ALA A 105 0.87 10.13 -10.45
C ALA A 105 1.19 11.48 -9.78
N GLU A 106 2.23 11.50 -8.94
CA GLU A 106 2.72 12.71 -8.28
C GLU A 106 4.08 13.14 -8.82
N GLN A 107 4.27 14.46 -8.94
CA GLN A 107 5.53 15.05 -9.40
C GLN A 107 6.66 14.76 -8.41
N GLY A 108 7.86 14.48 -8.92
CA GLY A 108 9.02 14.12 -8.08
C GLY A 108 9.10 12.64 -7.70
N ILE A 109 8.09 11.84 -8.05
CA ILE A 109 8.06 10.39 -7.86
C ILE A 109 8.37 9.67 -9.17
N ARG A 110 9.25 8.69 -9.08
CA ARG A 110 9.45 7.69 -10.13
C ARG A 110 8.62 6.45 -9.79
N ILE A 111 7.68 6.13 -10.68
CA ILE A 111 6.91 4.89 -10.58
C ILE A 111 7.76 3.75 -11.16
N ALA A 112 8.26 2.87 -10.27
CA ALA A 112 9.06 1.71 -10.66
C ALA A 112 8.20 0.55 -11.17
N HIS A 113 6.95 0.47 -10.68
CA HIS A 113 5.95 -0.51 -11.14
C HIS A 113 4.55 0.00 -10.84
N ARG A 114 3.60 -0.31 -11.73
CA ARG A 114 2.17 -0.01 -11.55
C ARG A 114 1.34 -1.17 -12.09
N GLN A 115 0.36 -1.61 -11.32
CA GLN A 115 -0.60 -2.62 -11.74
C GLN A 115 -2.00 -2.33 -11.19
N ALA A 116 -3.03 -2.77 -11.91
CA ALA A 116 -4.41 -2.66 -11.46
C ALA A 116 -4.62 -3.41 -10.13
N ALA A 117 -5.41 -2.82 -9.25
CA ALA A 117 -5.72 -3.38 -7.94
C ALA A 117 -7.22 -3.27 -7.64
N PRO A 118 -8.06 -4.04 -8.33
CA PRO A 118 -9.51 -3.99 -8.13
C PRO A 118 -9.86 -4.29 -6.66
N VAL A 119 -10.96 -3.73 -6.23
CA VAL A 119 -11.58 -4.09 -4.94
C VAL A 119 -12.37 -5.39 -5.13
N ILE A 120 -12.23 -6.30 -4.20
CA ILE A 120 -12.90 -7.59 -4.15
C ILE A 120 -13.80 -7.68 -2.92
N ALA A 121 -14.88 -8.43 -3.01
CA ALA A 121 -15.65 -8.89 -1.86
C ALA A 121 -14.93 -10.08 -1.23
N ILE A 122 -14.81 -10.09 0.10
CA ILE A 122 -14.23 -11.19 0.86
C ILE A 122 -15.29 -11.79 1.80
N MET A 123 -15.25 -13.10 1.93
CA MET A 123 -16.20 -13.89 2.71
C MET A 123 -15.59 -15.20 3.16
N ARG A 124 -16.24 -15.92 4.05
CA ARG A 124 -15.89 -17.31 4.36
C ARG A 124 -16.18 -18.24 3.16
N PRO A 125 -15.46 -19.37 3.00
CA PRO A 125 -15.71 -20.32 1.92
C PRO A 125 -17.12 -20.95 1.94
N ASP A 126 -17.75 -21.04 3.11
CA ASP A 126 -19.11 -21.58 3.29
C ASP A 126 -20.22 -20.52 3.09
N HIS A 127 -19.88 -19.28 2.80
CA HIS A 127 -20.86 -18.21 2.56
C HIS A 127 -21.67 -18.45 1.27
N PRO A 128 -23.00 -18.16 1.23
CA PRO A 128 -23.82 -18.38 0.04
C PRO A 128 -23.31 -17.73 -1.24
N LEU A 129 -22.61 -16.59 -1.15
CA LEU A 129 -22.01 -15.91 -2.29
C LEU A 129 -20.67 -16.50 -2.73
N ALA A 130 -20.03 -17.38 -1.96
CA ALA A 130 -18.74 -17.98 -2.31
C ALA A 130 -18.81 -18.89 -3.54
N ARG A 131 -19.98 -19.38 -3.92
CA ARG A 131 -20.20 -20.13 -5.18
C ARG A 131 -20.00 -19.29 -6.45
N PHE A 132 -19.97 -17.95 -6.33
CA PHE A 132 -19.85 -17.04 -7.46
C PHE A 132 -18.43 -16.49 -7.59
N ARG A 133 -17.87 -16.49 -8.79
CA ARG A 133 -16.61 -15.82 -9.11
C ARG A 133 -16.73 -14.29 -9.10
N SER A 134 -17.95 -13.79 -9.27
CA SER A 134 -18.23 -12.35 -9.24
C SER A 134 -19.60 -12.08 -8.65
N VAL A 135 -19.73 -11.01 -7.89
CA VAL A 135 -20.94 -10.56 -7.22
C VAL A 135 -21.28 -9.12 -7.63
N THR A 136 -22.54 -8.74 -7.47
CA THR A 136 -23.01 -7.36 -7.61
C THR A 136 -23.24 -6.73 -6.23
N LEU A 137 -23.26 -5.40 -6.15
CA LEU A 137 -23.64 -4.69 -4.93
C LEU A 137 -25.02 -5.12 -4.44
N ALA A 138 -25.99 -5.32 -5.35
CA ALA A 138 -27.33 -5.78 -5.00
C ALA A 138 -27.33 -7.16 -4.31
N GLN A 139 -26.48 -8.09 -4.74
CA GLN A 139 -26.34 -9.39 -4.07
C GLN A 139 -25.68 -9.25 -2.68
N MET A 140 -24.73 -8.31 -2.53
CA MET A 140 -24.05 -8.07 -1.25
C MET A 140 -24.99 -7.41 -0.22
N GLN A 141 -25.95 -6.61 -0.65
CA GLN A 141 -26.89 -5.88 0.22
C GLN A 141 -27.77 -6.80 1.10
N ALA A 142 -27.93 -8.06 0.69
CA ALA A 142 -28.70 -9.04 1.46
C ALA A 142 -27.97 -9.59 2.70
N TYR A 143 -26.71 -9.20 2.92
CA TYR A 143 -25.86 -9.77 3.98
C TYR A 143 -25.22 -8.68 4.83
N PRO A 144 -24.90 -8.97 6.10
CA PRO A 144 -24.14 -8.06 6.95
C PRO A 144 -22.80 -7.70 6.30
N LEU A 145 -22.45 -6.42 6.29
CA LEU A 145 -21.26 -5.90 5.64
C LEU A 145 -20.41 -5.11 6.62
N ALA A 146 -19.12 -5.45 6.73
CA ALA A 146 -18.12 -4.66 7.41
C ALA A 146 -17.34 -3.82 6.41
N LEU A 147 -17.10 -2.55 6.69
CA LEU A 147 -16.45 -1.63 5.77
C LEU A 147 -15.26 -0.90 6.43
N PRO A 148 -14.24 -0.53 5.65
CA PRO A 148 -13.23 0.40 6.12
C PRO A 148 -13.83 1.81 6.29
N GLU A 149 -13.13 2.68 7.05
CA GLU A 149 -13.51 4.09 7.20
C GLU A 149 -13.45 4.87 5.87
N GLY A 150 -14.14 6.02 5.81
CA GLY A 150 -14.38 6.80 4.61
C GLY A 150 -13.13 7.43 3.97
N ASP A 151 -12.04 7.58 4.69
CA ASP A 151 -10.74 8.05 4.18
C ASP A 151 -9.97 6.98 3.41
N ASN A 152 -10.42 5.73 3.46
CA ASN A 152 -9.78 4.60 2.79
C ASN A 152 -10.17 4.52 1.30
N THR A 153 -9.19 4.30 0.43
CA THR A 153 -9.41 4.21 -1.03
C THR A 153 -10.38 3.09 -1.44
N VAL A 154 -10.40 1.97 -0.70
CA VAL A 154 -11.35 0.87 -0.94
C VAL A 154 -12.77 1.34 -0.66
N ARG A 155 -12.97 2.03 0.48
CA ARG A 155 -14.26 2.58 0.88
C ARG A 155 -14.74 3.64 -0.10
N GLN A 156 -13.89 4.57 -0.50
CA GLN A 156 -14.23 5.62 -1.46
C GLN A 156 -14.70 5.07 -2.80
N LEU A 157 -14.06 4.03 -3.32
CA LEU A 157 -14.50 3.36 -4.55
C LEU A 157 -15.84 2.66 -4.37
N PHE A 158 -16.03 2.03 -3.21
CA PHE A 158 -17.30 1.37 -2.87
C PHE A 158 -18.44 2.38 -2.82
N ASP A 159 -18.25 3.48 -2.09
CA ASP A 159 -19.27 4.53 -1.96
C ASP A 159 -19.61 5.17 -3.30
N LEU A 160 -18.61 5.42 -4.16
CA LEU A 160 -18.83 5.90 -5.54
C LEU A 160 -19.68 4.92 -6.35
N ALA A 161 -19.34 3.61 -6.30
CA ALA A 161 -20.08 2.59 -7.03
C ALA A 161 -21.53 2.44 -6.49
N CYS A 162 -21.74 2.60 -5.20
CA CYS A 162 -23.06 2.64 -4.59
C CYS A 162 -23.85 3.86 -5.07
N GLY A 163 -23.24 5.05 -5.08
CA GLY A 163 -23.86 6.28 -5.55
C GLY A 163 -24.30 6.21 -7.02
N GLU A 164 -23.46 5.63 -7.90
CA GLU A 164 -23.80 5.40 -9.32
C GLU A 164 -25.04 4.51 -9.51
N ARG A 165 -25.36 3.68 -8.52
CA ARG A 165 -26.49 2.76 -8.52
C ARG A 165 -27.68 3.22 -7.67
N GLY A 166 -27.58 4.36 -6.97
CA GLY A 166 -28.57 4.81 -6.02
C GLY A 166 -28.73 3.86 -4.82
N MET A 167 -27.68 3.11 -4.47
CA MET A 167 -27.70 2.12 -3.38
C MET A 167 -27.11 2.70 -2.10
N VAL A 168 -27.72 2.36 -0.98
CA VAL A 168 -27.23 2.70 0.36
C VAL A 168 -26.96 1.41 1.11
N PHE A 169 -25.82 1.36 1.79
CA PHE A 169 -25.46 0.26 2.69
C PHE A 169 -25.36 0.78 4.12
N GLU A 170 -25.89 0.01 5.04
CA GLU A 170 -25.73 0.21 6.48
C GLU A 170 -24.72 -0.82 7.01
N PRO A 171 -23.42 -0.47 7.14
CA PRO A 171 -22.42 -1.41 7.61
C PRO A 171 -22.66 -1.74 9.09
N VAL A 172 -22.54 -3.04 9.43
CA VAL A 172 -22.64 -3.51 10.82
C VAL A 172 -21.35 -3.29 11.61
N LEU A 173 -20.24 -3.05 10.91
CA LEU A 173 -18.93 -2.74 11.50
C LEU A 173 -18.19 -1.75 10.58
N VAL A 174 -17.66 -0.68 11.16
CA VAL A 174 -16.77 0.26 10.47
C VAL A 174 -15.48 0.39 11.28
N THR A 175 -14.32 0.28 10.62
CA THR A 175 -13.02 0.40 11.28
C THR A 175 -11.94 0.80 10.28
N ASN A 176 -10.89 1.49 10.74
CA ASN A 176 -9.69 1.78 9.95
C ASN A 176 -8.66 0.63 9.96
N HIS A 177 -8.94 -0.46 10.69
CA HIS A 177 -8.01 -1.56 10.87
C HIS A 177 -8.44 -2.79 10.02
N PHE A 178 -7.69 -3.07 8.96
CA PHE A 178 -8.03 -4.15 8.00
C PHE A 178 -8.10 -5.53 8.64
N GLU A 179 -7.25 -5.81 9.63
CA GLU A 179 -7.26 -7.09 10.31
C GLU A 179 -8.55 -7.31 11.09
N THR A 180 -9.14 -6.25 11.65
CA THR A 180 -10.45 -6.32 12.32
C THR A 180 -11.55 -6.70 11.33
N LEU A 181 -11.52 -6.12 10.10
CA LEU A 181 -12.49 -6.46 9.05
C LEU A 181 -12.35 -7.94 8.64
N THR A 182 -11.11 -8.37 8.43
CA THR A 182 -10.81 -9.74 8.03
C THR A 182 -11.20 -10.74 9.11
N SER A 183 -10.90 -10.44 10.38
CA SER A 183 -11.28 -11.26 11.53
C SER A 183 -12.79 -11.35 11.69
N PHE A 184 -13.53 -10.24 11.49
CA PHE A 184 -14.99 -10.25 11.49
C PHE A 184 -15.56 -11.25 10.47
N VAL A 185 -15.02 -11.25 9.23
CA VAL A 185 -15.42 -12.19 8.20
C VAL A 185 -15.10 -13.64 8.59
N LEU A 186 -13.88 -13.90 9.10
CA LEU A 186 -13.46 -15.25 9.53
C LEU A 186 -14.34 -15.83 10.64
N HIS A 187 -14.87 -14.97 11.54
CA HIS A 187 -15.80 -15.38 12.59
C HIS A 187 -17.26 -15.48 12.13
N GLY A 188 -17.52 -15.38 10.82
CA GLY A 188 -18.87 -15.54 10.28
C GLY A 188 -19.77 -14.32 10.42
N GLY A 189 -19.18 -13.13 10.64
CA GLY A 189 -19.94 -11.88 10.81
C GLY A 189 -20.55 -11.35 9.51
N GLY A 190 -20.20 -11.91 8.33
CA GLY A 190 -20.75 -11.53 7.03
C GLY A 190 -19.66 -11.28 6.00
N LEU A 191 -19.82 -10.22 5.22
CA LEU A 191 -18.93 -9.81 4.13
C LEU A 191 -18.02 -8.66 4.55
N SER A 192 -16.92 -8.48 3.81
CA SER A 192 -16.18 -7.23 3.76
C SER A 192 -15.62 -7.00 2.35
N ILE A 193 -14.94 -5.87 2.15
CA ILE A 193 -14.26 -5.52 0.90
C ILE A 193 -12.78 -5.29 1.15
N SER A 194 -11.93 -5.71 0.21
CA SER A 194 -10.48 -5.64 0.38
C SER A 194 -9.77 -5.53 -0.98
N GLY A 195 -8.46 -5.41 -0.97
CA GLY A 195 -7.60 -5.71 -2.10
C GLY A 195 -7.06 -7.13 -2.02
N SER A 196 -6.87 -7.80 -3.14
CA SER A 196 -6.38 -9.19 -3.19
C SER A 196 -5.03 -9.37 -2.46
N VAL A 197 -4.11 -8.42 -2.61
CA VAL A 197 -2.79 -8.47 -1.96
C VAL A 197 -2.89 -8.38 -0.43
N THR A 198 -3.90 -7.68 0.10
CA THR A 198 -4.10 -7.53 1.56
C THR A 198 -4.45 -8.85 2.25
N VAL A 199 -5.17 -9.73 1.56
CA VAL A 199 -5.70 -11.00 2.10
C VAL A 199 -5.17 -12.22 1.33
N GLY A 200 -4.11 -12.05 0.55
CA GLY A 200 -3.62 -13.06 -0.39
C GLY A 200 -3.19 -14.35 0.28
N ASP A 201 -2.54 -14.30 1.43
CA ASP A 201 -2.12 -15.50 2.16
C ASP A 201 -3.33 -16.30 2.66
N ARG A 202 -4.39 -15.64 3.13
CA ARG A 202 -5.62 -16.27 3.59
C ARG A 202 -6.43 -16.89 2.47
N LEU A 203 -6.43 -16.22 1.31
CA LEU A 203 -7.04 -16.79 0.10
C LEU A 203 -6.31 -18.07 -0.33
N ARG A 204 -4.96 -18.06 -0.34
CA ARG A 204 -4.16 -19.24 -0.68
C ARG A 204 -4.33 -20.40 0.30
N ARG A 205 -4.56 -20.09 1.60
CA ARG A 205 -4.84 -21.12 2.62
C ARG A 205 -6.29 -21.59 2.64
N GLY A 206 -7.15 -21.00 1.79
CA GLY A 206 -8.57 -21.34 1.75
C GLY A 206 -9.36 -20.89 2.99
N GLU A 207 -8.80 -20.00 3.82
CA GLU A 207 -9.47 -19.43 4.98
C GLU A 207 -10.55 -18.42 4.56
N LEU A 208 -10.31 -17.74 3.45
CA LEU A 208 -11.25 -16.80 2.83
C LEU A 208 -11.53 -17.19 1.38
N HIS A 209 -12.69 -16.78 0.92
CA HIS A 209 -13.07 -16.75 -0.49
C HIS A 209 -13.19 -15.31 -0.96
N ALA A 210 -12.79 -15.06 -2.22
CA ALA A 210 -12.90 -13.76 -2.86
C ALA A 210 -13.77 -13.82 -4.11
N ALA A 211 -14.62 -12.82 -4.28
CA ALA A 211 -15.39 -12.62 -5.51
C ALA A 211 -15.12 -11.22 -6.07
N SER A 212 -14.95 -11.12 -7.38
CA SER A 212 -14.85 -9.82 -8.04
C SER A 212 -16.17 -9.06 -7.91
N ILE A 213 -16.12 -7.76 -7.67
CA ILE A 213 -17.30 -6.89 -7.67
C ILE A 213 -17.48 -6.36 -9.10
N ARG A 214 -18.69 -6.53 -9.66
CA ARG A 214 -18.96 -6.26 -11.09
C ARG A 214 -18.96 -4.78 -11.45
N GLU A 215 -19.31 -3.93 -10.51
CA GLU A 215 -19.41 -2.50 -10.71
C GLU A 215 -18.06 -1.90 -11.15
N ARG A 216 -18.08 -1.13 -12.25
CA ARG A 216 -16.85 -0.60 -12.89
C ARG A 216 -16.04 0.29 -11.96
N GLY A 217 -16.69 1.06 -11.10
CA GLY A 217 -16.06 1.94 -10.12
C GLY A 217 -15.07 1.21 -9.20
N MET A 218 -15.29 -0.10 -8.95
CA MET A 218 -14.43 -0.92 -8.08
C MET A 218 -13.03 -1.23 -8.65
N ARG A 219 -12.74 -0.82 -9.90
CA ARG A 219 -11.46 -1.05 -10.58
C ARG A 219 -10.57 0.20 -10.67
N GLY A 220 -10.99 1.30 -10.10
CA GLY A 220 -10.39 2.64 -10.29
C GLY A 220 -9.08 2.90 -9.53
N ARG A 221 -8.36 1.89 -9.01
CA ARG A 221 -7.09 2.08 -8.30
C ARG A 221 -5.98 1.16 -8.83
N ALA A 222 -4.75 1.55 -8.57
CA ALA A 222 -3.56 0.77 -8.88
C ALA A 222 -2.65 0.65 -7.66
N ILE A 223 -1.89 -0.45 -7.60
CA ILE A 223 -0.71 -0.55 -6.76
C ILE A 223 0.43 0.17 -7.46
N GLU A 224 1.17 0.97 -6.71
CA GLU A 224 2.37 1.63 -7.19
C GLU A 224 3.56 1.32 -6.29
N LEU A 225 4.68 0.96 -6.92
CA LEU A 225 6.01 1.00 -6.31
C LEU A 225 6.65 2.33 -6.67
N GLN A 226 6.91 3.12 -5.67
CA GLN A 226 7.39 4.50 -5.77
C GLN A 226 8.82 4.61 -5.27
N THR A 227 9.62 5.44 -5.94
CA THR A 227 10.95 5.86 -5.50
C THR A 227 11.12 7.34 -5.78
N LEU A 228 12.04 8.00 -5.08
CA LEU A 228 12.34 9.40 -5.34
C LEU A 228 12.96 9.54 -6.75
N ALA A 229 12.42 10.42 -7.58
CA ALA A 229 12.95 10.68 -8.91
C ALA A 229 14.37 11.27 -8.83
N GLY A 230 15.23 10.88 -9.76
CA GLY A 230 16.63 11.34 -9.81
C GLY A 230 17.55 10.75 -8.74
N ARG A 231 17.05 9.97 -7.77
CA ARG A 231 17.88 9.32 -6.75
C ARG A 231 18.45 8.00 -7.26
N THR A 232 19.74 7.80 -7.13
CA THR A 232 20.40 6.49 -7.31
C THR A 232 20.11 5.62 -6.09
N LEU A 233 19.49 4.48 -6.30
CA LEU A 233 19.17 3.54 -5.23
C LEU A 233 20.38 2.68 -4.88
N PRO A 234 20.66 2.46 -3.57
CA PRO A 234 21.62 1.46 -3.12
C PRO A 234 21.31 0.08 -3.71
N GLU A 235 22.34 -0.75 -3.89
CA GLU A 235 22.18 -2.05 -4.52
C GLU A 235 21.17 -2.96 -3.81
N GLY A 236 21.20 -3.02 -2.47
CA GLY A 236 20.23 -3.78 -1.67
C GLY A 236 18.80 -3.29 -1.83
N VAL A 237 18.61 -1.95 -1.93
CA VAL A 237 17.29 -1.34 -2.18
C VAL A 237 16.80 -1.69 -3.59
N ARG A 238 17.66 -1.57 -4.59
CA ARG A 238 17.34 -1.90 -6.00
C ARG A 238 17.00 -3.38 -6.16
N ALA A 239 17.75 -4.27 -5.53
CA ALA A 239 17.48 -5.71 -5.54
C ALA A 239 16.15 -6.04 -4.88
N PHE A 240 15.84 -5.42 -3.73
CA PHE A 240 14.56 -5.62 -3.05
C PHE A 240 13.39 -5.02 -3.83
N LEU A 241 13.57 -3.85 -4.45
CA LEU A 241 12.55 -3.24 -5.33
C LEU A 241 12.18 -4.17 -6.50
N GLY A 242 13.17 -4.77 -7.15
CA GLY A 242 12.96 -5.78 -8.19
C GLY A 242 12.21 -7.00 -7.65
N PHE A 243 12.60 -7.47 -6.48
CA PHE A 243 11.94 -8.60 -5.83
C PHE A 243 10.47 -8.33 -5.48
N ILE A 244 10.16 -7.14 -4.92
CA ILE A 244 8.76 -6.72 -4.68
C ILE A 244 7.95 -6.75 -5.99
N ARG A 245 8.51 -6.12 -7.05
CA ARG A 245 7.84 -6.08 -8.36
C ARG A 245 7.48 -7.48 -8.86
N ASP A 246 8.45 -8.39 -8.84
CA ASP A 246 8.27 -9.75 -9.36
C ASP A 246 7.21 -10.52 -8.55
N LYS A 247 7.17 -10.31 -7.23
CA LYS A 247 6.13 -10.87 -6.35
C LYS A 247 4.75 -10.28 -6.61
N LEU A 248 4.65 -8.95 -6.84
CA LEU A 248 3.37 -8.32 -7.17
C LEU A 248 2.81 -8.82 -8.51
N VAL A 249 3.67 -8.99 -9.51
CA VAL A 249 3.28 -9.55 -10.82
C VAL A 249 2.76 -10.98 -10.66
N ALA A 250 3.43 -11.80 -9.85
CA ALA A 250 2.99 -13.16 -9.57
C ALA A 250 1.63 -13.23 -8.85
N GLU A 251 1.38 -12.31 -7.88
CA GLU A 251 0.08 -12.21 -7.19
C GLU A 251 -1.07 -11.76 -8.11
N ALA A 252 -0.78 -11.06 -9.21
CA ALA A 252 -1.79 -10.64 -10.16
C ALA A 252 -2.17 -11.72 -11.19
N ALA A 253 -1.30 -12.72 -11.37
CA ALA A 253 -1.47 -13.79 -12.34
C ALA A 253 -2.20 -15.04 -11.78
N GLY A 254 -2.33 -15.14 -10.46
CA GLY A 254 -2.97 -16.25 -9.73
C GLY A 254 -4.33 -15.85 -9.20
#